data_fcaedfe0174b746e14e1be3e55cbb5a0
#
_entry.id   fcaedfe0174b746e14e1be3e55cbb5a0
#
_cell.length_a   1.000
_cell.length_b   1.000
_cell.length_c   1.000
_cell.angle_alpha   90.00
_cell.angle_beta   90.00
_cell.angle_gamma   90.00
#
_symmetry.space_group_name_H-M   'P 1'
#
loop_
_entity.id
_entity.type
_entity.pdbx_description
1 polymer ?
#
loop_
_entity_poly.entity_id
_entity_poly.type
_entity_poly.pdbx_seq_one_letter_code
_entity_poly.pdbx_strand_id
1 'polypeptide(L)'
;ENLVAAKSRLSLVVPIALALIFILLFFTFQSFVEASIIYLAIPLSAIGGIWALWIRDMPFSVSAGIGFIALFGVAVLNGIVLLSFFKTLANEGLSVKERLAKGLELRFRPVIMTASVASLGFLPMALSQSPGAEVQRPLATVVIGGLITATFLTLVVIPVVYSIVMTRKERKLKEKSIGLIALLLC
;
A
#
# COMPACT_ATOMS: atom_id res chain seq x y z
N GLU A 1 -16.38 -30.56 0.34
CA GLU A 1 -14.93 -30.90 0.21
C GLU A 1 -14.15 -29.80 -0.50
N ASN A 2 -14.65 -29.25 -1.60
CA ASN A 2 -13.94 -28.24 -2.40
C ASN A 2 -13.75 -26.90 -1.65
N LEU A 3 -14.69 -26.49 -0.81
CA LEU A 3 -14.59 -25.23 -0.05
C LEU A 3 -13.53 -25.28 1.07
N VAL A 4 -13.39 -26.43 1.72
CA VAL A 4 -12.37 -26.64 2.76
C VAL A 4 -10.99 -26.68 2.14
N ALA A 5 -10.83 -27.37 1.03
CA ALA A 5 -9.58 -27.41 0.25
C ALA A 5 -9.20 -26.03 -0.29
N ALA A 6 -10.17 -25.24 -0.77
CA ALA A 6 -9.93 -23.88 -1.25
C ALA A 6 -9.50 -22.94 -0.12
N LYS A 7 -10.13 -23.01 1.05
CA LYS A 7 -9.72 -22.24 2.24
C LYS A 7 -8.31 -22.61 2.72
N SER A 8 -7.98 -23.91 2.75
CA SER A 8 -6.66 -24.38 3.12
C SER A 8 -5.58 -23.91 2.16
N ARG A 9 -5.85 -23.94 0.86
CA ARG A 9 -4.91 -23.41 -0.15
C ARG A 9 -4.73 -21.90 -0.02
N LEU A 10 -5.82 -21.15 0.19
CA LEU A 10 -5.76 -19.69 0.37
C LEU A 10 -4.95 -19.30 1.60
N SER A 11 -5.11 -20.00 2.71
CA SER A 11 -4.37 -19.76 3.95
C SER A 11 -2.85 -20.02 3.82
N LEU A 12 -2.43 -20.82 2.85
CA LEU A 12 -1.02 -21.04 2.53
C LEU A 12 -0.50 -20.04 1.50
N VAL A 13 -1.28 -19.75 0.45
CA VAL A 13 -0.85 -18.91 -0.68
C VAL A 13 -0.72 -17.44 -0.26
N VAL A 14 -1.64 -16.94 0.60
CA VAL A 14 -1.60 -15.52 1.02
C VAL A 14 -0.32 -15.17 1.81
N PRO A 15 0.10 -15.92 2.83
CA PRO A 15 1.38 -15.63 3.52
C PRO A 15 2.59 -15.74 2.61
N ILE A 16 2.62 -16.73 1.72
CA ILE A 16 3.72 -16.88 0.75
C ILE A 16 3.78 -15.67 -0.18
N ALA A 17 2.65 -15.25 -0.73
CA ALA A 17 2.57 -14.07 -1.59
C ALA A 17 3.03 -12.80 -0.85
N LEU A 18 2.60 -12.61 0.40
CA LEU A 18 3.00 -11.48 1.24
C LEU A 18 4.51 -11.50 1.54
N ALA A 19 5.09 -12.66 1.84
CA ALA A 19 6.52 -12.80 2.05
C ALA A 19 7.31 -12.49 0.76
N LEU A 20 6.85 -12.99 -0.39
CA LEU A 20 7.45 -12.73 -1.69
C LEU A 20 7.40 -11.23 -2.04
N ILE A 21 6.28 -10.57 -1.82
CA ILE A 21 6.13 -9.11 -1.99
C ILE A 21 7.14 -8.37 -1.13
N PHE A 22 7.29 -8.75 0.15
CA PHE A 22 8.25 -8.10 1.04
C PHE A 22 9.69 -8.27 0.57
N ILE A 23 10.06 -9.48 0.12
CA ILE A 23 11.38 -9.78 -0.42
C ILE A 23 11.65 -8.93 -1.67
N LEU A 24 10.70 -8.87 -2.61
CA LEU A 24 10.82 -8.06 -3.84
C LEU A 24 10.95 -6.57 -3.51
N LEU A 25 10.19 -6.06 -2.55
CA LEU A 25 10.30 -4.68 -2.08
C LEU A 25 11.68 -4.40 -1.49
N PHE A 26 12.21 -5.33 -0.70
CA PHE A 26 13.54 -5.20 -0.14
C PHE A 26 14.63 -5.13 -1.22
N PHE A 27 14.56 -6.01 -2.24
CA PHE A 27 15.49 -5.98 -3.36
C PHE A 27 15.38 -4.70 -4.19
N THR A 28 14.17 -4.18 -4.37
CA THR A 28 13.91 -2.96 -5.15
C THR A 28 14.45 -1.71 -4.46
N PHE A 29 14.22 -1.57 -3.17
CA PHE A 29 14.58 -0.36 -2.42
C PHE A 29 15.93 -0.46 -1.72
N GLN A 30 16.45 -1.67 -1.54
CA GLN A 30 17.68 -1.97 -0.77
C GLN A 30 17.71 -1.35 0.63
N SER A 31 16.52 -1.15 1.20
CA SER A 31 16.31 -0.54 2.50
C SER A 31 15.14 -1.24 3.21
N PHE A 32 15.43 -1.87 4.34
CA PHE A 32 14.41 -2.52 5.16
C PHE A 32 13.33 -1.54 5.62
N VAL A 33 13.72 -0.32 5.92
CA VAL A 33 12.82 0.74 6.38
C VAL A 33 11.86 1.17 5.27
N GLU A 34 12.37 1.39 4.06
CA GLU A 34 11.55 1.78 2.91
C GLU A 34 10.59 0.67 2.48
N ALA A 35 11.07 -0.58 2.46
CA ALA A 35 10.24 -1.74 2.20
C ALA A 35 9.12 -1.89 3.24
N SER A 36 9.41 -1.68 4.53
CA SER A 36 8.42 -1.74 5.61
C SER A 36 7.36 -0.64 5.52
N ILE A 37 7.74 0.57 5.10
CA ILE A 37 6.80 1.68 4.89
C ILE A 37 5.77 1.32 3.82
N ILE A 38 6.21 0.75 2.68
CA ILE A 38 5.30 0.32 1.62
C ILE A 38 4.46 -0.86 2.08
N TYR A 39 5.07 -1.82 2.78
CA TYR A 39 4.38 -3.00 3.27
C TYR A 39 3.24 -2.67 4.23
N LEU A 40 3.34 -1.55 4.96
CA LEU A 40 2.28 -1.04 5.83
C LEU A 40 0.98 -0.70 5.06
N ALA A 41 1.06 -0.45 3.75
CA ALA A 41 -0.13 -0.23 2.93
C ALA A 41 -1.05 -1.47 2.85
N ILE A 42 -0.49 -2.68 3.02
CA ILE A 42 -1.25 -3.94 2.94
C ILE A 42 -2.29 -4.04 4.06
N PRO A 43 -1.94 -4.00 5.36
CA PRO A 43 -2.93 -4.06 6.43
C PRO A 43 -3.91 -2.89 6.40
N LEU A 44 -3.46 -1.71 5.97
CA LEU A 44 -4.33 -0.54 5.83
C LEU A 44 -5.40 -0.73 4.75
N SER A 45 -5.02 -1.33 3.62
CA SER A 45 -5.98 -1.66 2.55
C SER A 45 -6.94 -2.77 2.96
N ALA A 46 -6.46 -3.75 3.74
CA ALA A 46 -7.29 -4.85 4.24
C ALA A 46 -8.44 -4.35 5.12
N ILE A 47 -8.20 -3.34 5.95
CA ILE A 47 -9.24 -2.72 6.78
C ILE A 47 -10.41 -2.26 5.91
N GLY A 48 -10.14 -1.55 4.82
CA GLY A 48 -11.19 -1.05 3.91
C GLY A 48 -11.98 -2.16 3.22
N GLY A 49 -11.30 -3.23 2.80
CA GLY A 49 -11.96 -4.40 2.21
C GLY A 49 -12.87 -5.12 3.20
N ILE A 50 -12.43 -5.27 4.46
CA ILE A 50 -13.23 -5.88 5.53
C ILE A 50 -14.46 -5.02 5.85
N TRP A 51 -14.27 -3.70 6.00
CA TRP A 51 -15.38 -2.78 6.24
C TRP A 51 -16.40 -2.79 5.11
N ALA A 52 -15.96 -2.86 3.86
CA ALA A 52 -16.86 -2.91 2.71
C ALA A 52 -17.72 -4.20 2.69
N LEU A 53 -17.14 -5.35 3.05
CA LEU A 53 -17.88 -6.60 3.20
C LEU A 53 -18.89 -6.51 4.35
N TRP A 54 -18.48 -5.93 5.48
CA TRP A 54 -19.34 -5.78 6.65
C TRP A 54 -20.54 -4.86 6.39
N ILE A 55 -20.31 -3.69 5.75
CA ILE A 55 -21.40 -2.74 5.39
C ILE A 55 -22.41 -3.38 4.44
N ARG A 56 -21.97 -4.30 3.58
CA ARG A 56 -22.83 -5.00 2.62
C ARG A 56 -23.37 -6.34 3.11
N ASP A 57 -23.12 -6.67 4.36
CA ASP A 57 -23.57 -7.90 5.00
C ASP A 57 -23.18 -9.17 4.23
N MET A 58 -21.95 -9.16 3.66
CA MET A 58 -21.40 -10.23 2.86
C MET A 58 -20.43 -11.09 3.68
N PRO A 59 -20.58 -12.44 3.67
CA PRO A 59 -19.64 -13.32 4.35
C PRO A 59 -18.28 -13.34 3.63
N PHE A 60 -17.23 -13.60 4.40
CA PHE A 60 -15.91 -13.80 3.83
C PHE A 60 -15.87 -15.09 2.98
N SER A 61 -15.83 -14.92 1.68
CA SER A 61 -15.80 -16.00 0.69
C SER A 61 -14.41 -16.17 0.07
N VAL A 62 -14.20 -17.27 -0.66
CA VAL A 62 -12.95 -17.49 -1.42
C VAL A 62 -12.72 -16.38 -2.45
N SER A 63 -13.80 -15.91 -3.09
CA SER A 63 -13.72 -14.81 -4.05
C SER A 63 -13.38 -13.47 -3.37
N ALA A 64 -13.85 -13.21 -2.15
CA ALA A 64 -13.38 -12.08 -1.35
C ALA A 64 -11.87 -12.18 -1.09
N GLY A 65 -11.38 -13.38 -0.76
CA GLY A 65 -9.95 -13.62 -0.57
C GLY A 65 -9.10 -13.30 -1.82
N ILE A 66 -9.59 -13.67 -3.01
CA ILE A 66 -8.95 -13.30 -4.29
C ILE A 66 -8.98 -11.77 -4.46
N GLY A 67 -10.08 -11.12 -4.08
CA GLY A 67 -10.19 -9.65 -4.07
C GLY A 67 -9.13 -8.99 -3.18
N PHE A 68 -8.83 -9.56 -2.03
CA PHE A 68 -7.76 -9.06 -1.15
C PHE A 68 -6.38 -9.19 -1.79
N ILE A 69 -6.09 -10.30 -2.48
CA ILE A 69 -4.80 -10.47 -3.18
C ILE A 69 -4.62 -9.39 -4.25
N ALA A 70 -5.65 -9.16 -5.07
CA ALA A 70 -5.63 -8.11 -6.08
C ALA A 70 -5.48 -6.71 -5.45
N LEU A 71 -6.21 -6.43 -4.37
CA LEU A 71 -6.14 -5.18 -3.62
C LEU A 71 -4.74 -4.92 -3.06
N PHE A 72 -4.09 -5.93 -2.47
CA PHE A 72 -2.74 -5.81 -1.94
C PHE A 72 -1.73 -5.46 -3.02
N GLY A 73 -1.85 -6.06 -4.20
CA GLY A 73 -1.00 -5.73 -5.35
C GLY A 73 -1.11 -4.25 -5.75
N VAL A 74 -2.33 -3.73 -5.85
CA VAL A 74 -2.56 -2.31 -6.19
C VAL A 74 -2.11 -1.37 -5.08
N ALA A 75 -2.37 -1.71 -3.81
CA ALA A 75 -1.93 -0.90 -2.67
C ALA A 75 -0.41 -0.78 -2.60
N VAL A 76 0.31 -1.90 -2.80
CA VAL A 76 1.77 -1.94 -2.84
C VAL A 76 2.30 -1.13 -4.02
N LEU A 77 1.70 -1.28 -5.22
CA LEU A 77 2.09 -0.53 -6.40
C LEU A 77 1.99 0.98 -6.17
N ASN A 78 0.89 1.46 -5.59
CA ASN A 78 0.73 2.87 -5.24
C ASN A 78 1.80 3.35 -4.24
N GLY A 79 2.13 2.51 -3.25
CA GLY A 79 3.20 2.78 -2.29
C GLY A 79 4.58 2.87 -2.95
N ILE A 80 4.92 1.93 -3.85
CA ILE A 80 6.16 1.92 -4.61
C ILE A 80 6.31 3.21 -5.43
N VAL A 81 5.28 3.57 -6.18
CA VAL A 81 5.29 4.75 -7.05
C VAL A 81 5.48 6.04 -6.25
N LEU A 82 4.82 6.17 -5.11
CA LEU A 82 4.96 7.35 -4.24
C LEU A 82 6.36 7.42 -3.61
N LEU A 83 6.85 6.31 -3.07
CA LEU A 83 8.15 6.29 -2.38
C LEU A 83 9.31 6.43 -3.36
N SER A 84 9.24 5.82 -4.55
CA SER A 84 10.23 6.00 -5.62
C SER A 84 10.35 7.47 -6.02
N PHE A 85 9.21 8.17 -6.09
CA PHE A 85 9.20 9.57 -6.41
C PHE A 85 9.85 10.43 -5.31
N PHE A 86 9.59 10.15 -4.03
CA PHE A 86 10.30 10.80 -2.93
C PHE A 86 11.81 10.56 -2.99
N LYS A 87 12.23 9.38 -3.41
CA LYS A 87 13.65 9.03 -3.57
C LYS A 87 14.30 9.81 -4.71
N THR A 88 13.60 9.98 -5.82
CA THR A 88 14.06 10.83 -6.94
C THR A 88 14.27 12.28 -6.49
N LEU A 89 13.30 12.86 -5.79
CA LEU A 89 13.40 14.20 -5.24
C LEU A 89 14.51 14.33 -4.16
N ALA A 90 14.80 13.21 -3.46
CA ALA A 90 15.93 13.16 -2.53
C ALA A 90 17.28 13.30 -3.24
N ASN A 91 17.43 12.66 -4.41
CA ASN A 91 18.63 12.74 -5.22
C ASN A 91 18.83 14.13 -5.85
N GLU A 92 17.75 14.91 -6.00
CA GLU A 92 17.79 16.32 -6.43
C GLU A 92 18.24 17.28 -5.30
N GLY A 93 18.53 16.77 -4.11
CA GLY A 93 19.01 17.56 -2.97
C GLY A 93 17.94 18.32 -2.19
N LEU A 94 16.66 18.10 -2.46
CA LEU A 94 15.55 18.74 -1.77
C LEU A 94 15.48 18.31 -0.29
N SER A 95 15.04 19.20 0.58
CA SER A 95 14.79 18.89 1.99
C SER A 95 13.61 17.94 2.15
N VAL A 96 13.50 17.21 3.27
CA VAL A 96 12.39 16.27 3.52
C VAL A 96 11.03 16.94 3.36
N LYS A 97 10.88 18.17 3.82
CA LYS A 97 9.62 18.92 3.71
C LYS A 97 9.25 19.25 2.26
N GLU A 98 10.22 19.69 1.47
CA GLU A 98 10.02 20.00 0.05
C GLU A 98 9.71 18.76 -0.77
N ARG A 99 10.40 17.63 -0.49
CA ARG A 99 10.09 16.33 -1.11
C ARG A 99 8.65 15.91 -0.89
N LEU A 100 8.16 16.06 0.36
CA LEU A 100 6.80 15.71 0.72
C LEU A 100 5.78 16.61 0.04
N ALA A 101 5.96 17.93 0.10
CA ALA A 101 5.05 18.88 -0.52
C ALA A 101 4.95 18.66 -2.05
N LYS A 102 6.09 18.67 -2.74
CA LYS A 102 6.15 18.48 -4.19
C LYS A 102 5.71 17.08 -4.62
N GLY A 103 6.09 16.06 -3.85
CA GLY A 103 5.71 14.68 -4.14
C GLY A 103 4.22 14.43 -4.00
N LEU A 104 3.59 14.96 -2.97
CA LEU A 104 2.13 14.86 -2.79
C LEU A 104 1.39 15.65 -3.86
N GLU A 105 1.79 16.88 -4.16
CA GLU A 105 1.15 17.70 -5.19
C GLU A 105 1.13 17.01 -6.55
N LEU A 106 2.25 16.44 -6.99
CA LEU A 106 2.37 15.80 -8.29
C LEU A 106 1.73 14.42 -8.36
N ARG A 107 1.64 13.69 -7.23
CA ARG A 107 1.11 12.32 -7.19
C ARG A 107 -0.35 12.22 -6.75
N PHE A 108 -0.89 13.25 -6.15
CA PHE A 108 -2.28 13.26 -5.68
C PHE A 108 -3.28 12.97 -6.81
N ARG A 109 -3.19 13.73 -7.91
CA ARG A 109 -4.10 13.56 -9.06
C ARG A 109 -4.02 12.17 -9.71
N PRO A 110 -2.84 11.65 -10.12
CA PRO A 110 -2.74 10.31 -10.71
C PRO A 110 -3.27 9.20 -9.80
N VAL A 111 -2.96 9.26 -8.51
CA VAL A 111 -3.38 8.22 -7.54
C VAL A 111 -4.90 8.21 -7.37
N ILE A 112 -5.53 9.38 -7.24
CA ILE A 112 -7.00 9.45 -7.16
C ILE A 112 -7.63 9.01 -8.48
N MET A 113 -7.09 9.40 -9.63
CA MET A 113 -7.63 8.97 -10.94
C MET A 113 -7.59 7.46 -11.10
N THR A 114 -6.47 6.81 -10.78
CA THR A 114 -6.35 5.34 -10.88
C THR A 114 -7.31 4.64 -9.93
N ALA A 115 -7.45 5.11 -8.71
CA ALA A 115 -8.40 4.55 -7.74
C ALA A 115 -9.86 4.73 -8.20
N SER A 116 -10.20 5.89 -8.73
CA SER A 116 -11.55 6.18 -9.23
C SER A 116 -11.89 5.31 -10.44
N VAL A 117 -11.00 5.22 -11.42
CA VAL A 117 -11.21 4.41 -12.63
C VAL A 117 -11.36 2.93 -12.27
N ALA A 118 -10.49 2.42 -11.40
CA ALA A 118 -10.56 1.03 -10.95
C ALA A 118 -11.86 0.77 -10.17
N SER A 119 -12.24 1.66 -9.24
CA SER A 119 -13.50 1.52 -8.48
C SER A 119 -14.71 1.55 -9.38
N LEU A 120 -14.77 2.45 -10.37
CA LEU A 120 -15.85 2.53 -11.35
C LEU A 120 -15.88 1.28 -12.25
N GLY A 121 -14.72 0.74 -12.64
CA GLY A 121 -14.63 -0.49 -13.42
C GLY A 121 -15.19 -1.72 -12.69
N PHE A 122 -14.99 -1.81 -11.37
CA PHE A 122 -15.57 -2.89 -10.55
C PHE A 122 -17.01 -2.64 -10.12
N LEU A 123 -17.54 -1.43 -10.28
CA LEU A 123 -18.88 -1.06 -9.83
C LEU A 123 -20.01 -1.92 -10.46
N PRO A 124 -20.05 -2.14 -11.78
CA PRO A 124 -21.10 -3.00 -12.37
C PRO A 124 -21.05 -4.43 -11.85
N MET A 125 -19.84 -4.96 -11.58
CA MET A 125 -19.66 -6.28 -10.99
C MET A 125 -20.14 -6.33 -9.53
N ALA A 126 -19.91 -5.27 -8.76
CA ALA A 126 -20.36 -5.16 -7.37
C ALA A 126 -21.90 -5.03 -7.27
N LEU A 127 -22.56 -4.48 -8.27
CA LEU A 127 -24.01 -4.27 -8.31
C LEU A 127 -24.78 -5.38 -9.05
N SER A 128 -24.09 -6.28 -9.74
CA SER A 128 -24.71 -7.36 -10.51
C SER A 128 -25.59 -8.25 -9.64
N GLN A 129 -26.76 -8.63 -10.18
CA GLN A 129 -27.72 -9.57 -9.56
C GLN A 129 -27.96 -10.79 -10.46
N SER A 130 -27.20 -10.95 -11.54
CA SER A 130 -27.31 -12.07 -12.48
C SER A 130 -26.84 -13.39 -11.83
N PRO A 131 -27.26 -14.55 -12.38
CA PRO A 131 -26.71 -15.85 -11.98
C PRO A 131 -25.18 -15.83 -12.06
N GLY A 132 -24.49 -16.30 -10.99
CA GLY A 132 -23.03 -16.23 -10.88
C GLY A 132 -22.48 -14.94 -10.26
N ALA A 133 -23.30 -13.90 -10.05
CA ALA A 133 -22.86 -12.68 -9.36
C ALA A 133 -22.43 -12.93 -7.91
N GLU A 134 -22.90 -14.00 -7.29
CA GLU A 134 -22.53 -14.39 -5.92
C GLU A 134 -21.00 -14.54 -5.71
N VAL A 135 -20.28 -14.93 -6.76
CA VAL A 135 -18.81 -15.03 -6.74
C VAL A 135 -18.16 -13.70 -7.01
N GLN A 136 -18.70 -12.88 -7.91
CA GLN A 136 -18.09 -11.64 -8.36
C GLN A 136 -18.32 -10.47 -7.40
N ARG A 137 -19.50 -10.41 -6.78
CA ARG A 137 -19.89 -9.31 -5.85
C ARG A 137 -18.95 -9.15 -4.65
N PRO A 138 -18.61 -10.22 -3.90
CA PRO A 138 -17.68 -10.09 -2.78
C PRO A 138 -16.28 -9.62 -3.20
N LEU A 139 -15.77 -10.14 -4.33
CA LEU A 139 -14.48 -9.73 -4.91
C LEU A 139 -14.48 -8.24 -5.23
N ALA A 140 -15.45 -7.78 -6.02
CA ALA A 140 -15.58 -6.37 -6.41
C ALA A 140 -15.78 -5.45 -5.20
N THR A 141 -16.56 -5.88 -4.22
CA THR A 141 -16.82 -5.13 -2.99
C THR A 141 -15.53 -4.90 -2.19
N VAL A 142 -14.73 -5.95 -2.01
CA VAL A 142 -13.42 -5.85 -1.33
C VAL A 142 -12.49 -4.91 -2.06
N VAL A 143 -12.41 -5.04 -3.40
CA VAL A 143 -11.50 -4.20 -4.20
C VAL A 143 -11.91 -2.74 -4.13
N ILE A 144 -13.18 -2.41 -4.30
CA ILE A 144 -13.67 -1.01 -4.25
C ILE A 144 -13.43 -0.42 -2.86
N GLY A 145 -13.90 -1.07 -1.80
CA GLY A 145 -13.76 -0.55 -0.45
C GLY A 145 -12.31 -0.46 0.01
N GLY A 146 -11.53 -1.48 -0.29
CA GLY A 146 -10.12 -1.49 0.02
C GLY A 146 -9.32 -0.47 -0.76
N LEU A 147 -9.66 -0.22 -2.04
CA LEU A 147 -8.96 0.73 -2.88
C LEU A 147 -9.21 2.18 -2.43
N ILE A 148 -10.45 2.53 -2.07
CA ILE A 148 -10.78 3.84 -1.52
C ILE A 148 -9.98 4.09 -0.24
N THR A 149 -10.00 3.13 0.68
CA THR A 149 -9.30 3.25 1.96
C THR A 149 -7.79 3.25 1.79
N ALA A 150 -7.26 2.35 0.96
CA ALA A 150 -5.84 2.28 0.65
C ALA A 150 -5.32 3.59 0.05
N THR A 151 -6.07 4.16 -0.89
CA THR A 151 -5.68 5.43 -1.54
C THR A 151 -5.61 6.56 -0.53
N PHE A 152 -6.64 6.73 0.28
CA PHE A 152 -6.67 7.76 1.31
C PHE A 152 -5.55 7.59 2.34
N LEU A 153 -5.40 6.37 2.86
CA LEU A 153 -4.38 6.08 3.86
C LEU A 153 -2.96 6.15 3.28
N THR A 154 -2.75 5.71 2.04
CA THR A 154 -1.45 5.81 1.37
C THR A 154 -1.02 7.26 1.18
N LEU A 155 -1.94 8.15 0.81
CA LEU A 155 -1.65 9.57 0.64
C LEU A 155 -1.39 10.30 1.97
N VAL A 156 -1.87 9.78 3.10
CA VAL A 156 -1.68 10.38 4.43
C VAL A 156 -0.60 9.65 5.21
N VAL A 157 -0.70 8.32 5.34
CA VAL A 157 0.15 7.53 6.23
C VAL A 157 1.57 7.41 5.70
N ILE A 158 1.74 7.12 4.41
CA ILE A 158 3.09 6.96 3.83
C ILE A 158 3.92 8.25 3.97
N PRO A 159 3.42 9.44 3.60
CA PRO A 159 4.17 10.68 3.80
C PRO A 159 4.50 10.99 5.25
N VAL A 160 3.57 10.73 6.17
CA VAL A 160 3.78 10.95 7.60
C VAL A 160 4.88 10.03 8.14
N VAL A 161 4.78 8.73 7.86
CA VAL A 161 5.78 7.76 8.31
C VAL A 161 7.15 8.04 7.66
N TYR A 162 7.17 8.36 6.36
CA TYR A 162 8.39 8.76 5.66
C TYR A 162 9.03 10.01 6.28
N SER A 163 8.23 11.03 6.59
CA SER A 163 8.68 12.25 7.27
C SER A 163 9.37 11.94 8.60
N ILE A 164 8.70 11.16 9.45
CA ILE A 164 9.25 10.81 10.78
C ILE A 164 10.56 10.04 10.65
N VAL A 165 10.61 9.05 9.77
CA VAL A 165 11.77 8.18 9.60
C VAL A 165 12.94 8.94 9.00
N MET A 166 12.71 9.71 7.92
CA MET A 166 13.80 10.42 7.24
C MET A 166 14.32 11.61 8.05
N THR A 167 13.46 12.33 8.74
CA THR A 167 13.89 13.41 9.64
C THR A 167 14.78 12.87 10.78
N ARG A 168 14.43 11.71 11.35
CA ARG A 168 15.27 11.04 12.36
C ARG A 168 16.60 10.58 11.78
N LYS A 169 16.61 10.07 10.55
CA LYS A 169 17.83 9.61 9.87
C LYS A 169 18.77 10.78 9.55
N GLU A 170 18.23 11.88 9.01
CA GLU A 170 19.01 13.09 8.73
C GLU A 170 19.59 13.72 10.01
N ARG A 171 18.85 13.74 11.11
CA ARG A 171 19.32 14.24 12.40
C ARG A 171 20.49 13.42 12.94
N LYS A 172 20.38 12.08 12.91
CA LYS A 172 21.47 11.19 13.33
C LYS A 172 22.74 11.33 12.48
N LEU A 173 22.59 11.55 11.18
CA LEU A 173 23.72 11.78 10.27
C LEU A 173 24.41 13.12 10.57
N LYS A 174 23.65 14.18 10.84
CA LYS A 174 24.18 15.48 11.26
C LYS A 174 24.94 15.41 12.58
N GLU A 175 24.38 14.75 13.58
CA GLU A 175 25.05 14.56 14.89
C GLU A 175 26.37 13.79 14.72
N LYS A 176 26.39 12.75 13.87
CA LYS A 176 27.59 11.96 13.61
C LYS A 176 28.67 12.76 12.83
N SER A 177 28.28 13.59 11.89
CA SER A 177 29.20 14.45 11.15
C SER A 177 29.81 15.56 12.03
N ILE A 178 29.01 16.17 12.89
CA ILE A 178 29.49 17.17 13.85
C ILE A 178 30.47 16.53 14.85
N GLY A 179 30.17 15.34 15.38
CA GLY A 179 31.06 14.59 16.26
C GLY A 179 32.38 14.24 15.59
N LEU A 180 32.36 13.85 14.32
CA LEU A 180 33.59 13.53 13.56
C LEU A 180 34.46 14.77 13.30
N ILE A 181 33.83 15.91 12.98
CA ILE A 181 34.53 17.19 12.79
C ILE A 181 35.13 17.67 14.12
N ALA A 182 34.42 17.55 15.22
CA ALA A 182 34.93 17.88 16.55
C ALA A 182 36.12 17.02 16.94
N LEU A 183 36.12 15.75 16.55
CA LEU A 183 37.22 14.81 16.84
C LEU A 183 38.46 15.04 15.97
N LEU A 184 38.29 15.61 14.76
CA LEU A 184 39.38 15.96 13.85
C LEU A 184 40.01 17.33 14.16
N LEU A 185 39.31 18.17 14.94
CA LEU A 185 39.79 19.50 15.35
C LEU A 185 40.46 19.52 16.74
N CYS A 186 40.38 18.42 17.48
CA CYS A 186 41.14 18.17 18.71
C CYS A 186 42.44 17.38 18.46
#